data_17bb7d7780a64387d1a9a7f683f16501
#
_entry.id   17bb7d7780a64387d1a9a7f683f16501
#
_cell.length_a   1.000
_cell.length_b   1.000
_cell.length_c   1.000
_cell.angle_alpha   90.00
_cell.angle_beta   90.00
_cell.angle_gamma   90.00
#
_symmetry.space_group_name_H-M   'P 1'
#
loop_
_entity.id
_entity.type
_entity.pdbx_description
1 polymer ?
#
loop_
_entity_poly.entity_id
_entity_poly.type
_entity_poly.pdbx_seq_one_letter_code
_entity_poly.pdbx_strand_id
1 'polypeptide(L)'
;MRKVFKWIGIVLLLIAVIAGSLYMIYLRPFMQKLKVITTVNYDKELTLVLGGGGNSGILTSDSLVIVIDTKMDEAALDLHSKAKLLAGNKPILVINTHIHPDHVGGNKLYAGEKILAGGNYTQEHWIKEDGKESLPNEWLKDRMDIRMGDETVTVLNLKRNAHTESDIVVYLQKRKMLFGGDVILNKQNAIIMGKGDPEGYLWAFDMVTKEFDIEHVVPGHGPFGGKEVITDFDQYFKDMKLAAQDNSQKDALISKYKDWASIPLFMSPKATMKAFKKEMK
;
A
#
# COMPACT_ATOMS: atom_id res chain seq x y z
N MET A 1 -20.63 -37.56 -31.47
CA MET A 1 -19.56 -37.42 -30.44
C MET A 1 -18.32 -36.72 -30.99
N ARG A 2 -17.59 -37.18 -32.06
CA ARG A 2 -16.37 -36.54 -32.58
C ARG A 2 -16.50 -35.03 -32.90
N LYS A 3 -17.60 -34.57 -33.48
CA LYS A 3 -17.83 -33.13 -33.78
C LYS A 3 -17.95 -32.30 -32.52
N VAL A 4 -18.60 -32.77 -31.45
CA VAL A 4 -18.73 -32.08 -30.18
C VAL A 4 -17.39 -31.89 -29.47
N PHE A 5 -16.56 -32.97 -29.43
CA PHE A 5 -15.19 -32.85 -28.87
C PHE A 5 -14.31 -31.90 -29.65
N LYS A 6 -14.46 -31.81 -30.97
CA LYS A 6 -13.74 -30.83 -31.81
C LYS A 6 -14.13 -29.40 -31.44
N TRP A 7 -15.42 -29.11 -31.27
CA TRP A 7 -15.89 -27.79 -30.89
C TRP A 7 -15.48 -27.42 -29.45
N ILE A 8 -15.53 -28.35 -28.50
CA ILE A 8 -15.00 -28.14 -27.14
C ILE A 8 -13.51 -27.79 -27.19
N GLY A 9 -12.70 -28.50 -27.97
CA GLY A 9 -11.27 -28.21 -28.14
C GLY A 9 -11.01 -26.80 -28.71
N ILE A 10 -11.79 -26.37 -29.70
CA ILE A 10 -11.70 -25.03 -30.29
C ILE A 10 -12.06 -23.94 -29.23
N VAL A 11 -13.14 -24.15 -28.47
CA VAL A 11 -13.54 -23.20 -27.41
C VAL A 11 -12.48 -23.08 -26.33
N LEU A 12 -11.92 -24.20 -25.87
CA LEU A 12 -10.84 -24.20 -24.87
C LEU A 12 -9.58 -23.51 -25.40
N LEU A 13 -9.23 -23.73 -26.66
CA LEU A 13 -8.10 -23.02 -27.29
C LEU A 13 -8.33 -21.50 -27.35
N LEU A 14 -9.54 -21.08 -27.75
CA LEU A 14 -9.90 -19.64 -27.78
C LEU A 14 -9.84 -19.01 -26.38
N ILE A 15 -10.34 -19.71 -25.36
CA ILE A 15 -10.23 -19.25 -23.95
C ILE A 15 -8.77 -19.12 -23.54
N ALA A 16 -7.93 -20.10 -23.87
CA ALA A 16 -6.50 -20.06 -23.54
C ALA A 16 -5.79 -18.90 -24.25
N VAL A 17 -6.09 -18.64 -25.53
CA VAL A 17 -5.54 -17.52 -26.30
C VAL A 17 -5.98 -16.18 -25.70
N ILE A 18 -7.25 -16.04 -25.36
CA ILE A 18 -7.77 -14.82 -24.72
C ILE A 18 -7.11 -14.60 -23.36
N ALA A 19 -7.03 -15.62 -22.52
CA ALA A 19 -6.38 -15.54 -21.20
C ALA A 19 -4.89 -15.20 -21.32
N GLY A 20 -4.17 -15.84 -22.25
CA GLY A 20 -2.78 -15.55 -22.56
C GLY A 20 -2.57 -14.11 -23.07
N SER A 21 -3.46 -13.63 -23.93
CA SER A 21 -3.42 -12.24 -24.43
C SER A 21 -3.67 -11.23 -23.30
N LEU A 22 -4.65 -11.46 -22.45
CA LEU A 22 -4.92 -10.61 -21.27
C LEU A 22 -3.74 -10.60 -20.29
N TYR A 23 -3.13 -11.75 -20.04
CA TYR A 23 -1.90 -11.84 -19.24
C TYR A 23 -0.77 -11.00 -19.86
N MET A 24 -0.48 -11.17 -21.15
CA MET A 24 0.62 -10.47 -21.83
C MET A 24 0.41 -8.96 -21.92
N ILE A 25 -0.84 -8.51 -22.15
CA ILE A 25 -1.16 -7.09 -22.36
C ILE A 25 -1.29 -6.33 -21.04
N TYR A 26 -1.89 -6.93 -20.01
CA TYR A 26 -2.23 -6.23 -18.78
C TYR A 26 -1.42 -6.67 -17.57
N LEU A 27 -1.36 -7.99 -17.32
CA LEU A 27 -0.78 -8.48 -16.08
C LEU A 27 0.75 -8.48 -16.11
N ARG A 28 1.36 -8.94 -17.20
CA ARG A 28 2.83 -8.99 -17.32
C ARG A 28 3.49 -7.60 -17.22
N PRO A 29 3.06 -6.54 -17.93
CA PRO A 29 3.64 -5.20 -17.78
C PRO A 29 3.45 -4.63 -16.38
N PHE A 30 2.31 -4.90 -15.75
CA PHE A 30 2.04 -4.52 -14.37
C PHE A 30 3.02 -5.22 -13.41
N MET A 31 3.16 -6.54 -13.50
CA MET A 31 4.09 -7.32 -12.70
C MET A 31 5.56 -6.91 -12.92
N GLN A 32 5.93 -6.51 -14.14
CA GLN A 32 7.27 -5.99 -14.41
C GLN A 32 7.51 -4.64 -13.73
N LYS A 33 6.52 -3.74 -13.72
CA LYS A 33 6.61 -2.46 -13.00
C LYS A 33 6.75 -2.67 -11.48
N LEU A 34 6.08 -3.66 -10.92
CA LEU A 34 6.20 -4.00 -9.49
C LEU A 34 7.62 -4.45 -9.10
N LYS A 35 8.42 -4.94 -10.05
CA LYS A 35 9.82 -5.38 -9.80
C LYS A 35 10.84 -4.23 -9.82
N VAL A 36 10.46 -3.08 -10.37
CA VAL A 36 11.39 -1.93 -10.45
C VAL A 36 11.53 -1.29 -9.08
N ILE A 37 12.76 -1.23 -8.59
CA ILE A 37 13.12 -0.59 -7.32
C ILE A 37 13.94 0.65 -7.63
N THR A 38 13.55 1.77 -7.00
CA THR A 38 14.32 3.01 -7.01
C THR A 38 14.70 3.37 -5.59
N THR A 39 16.01 3.49 -5.32
CA THR A 39 16.50 3.95 -4.02
C THR A 39 16.76 5.45 -4.09
N VAL A 40 16.19 6.20 -3.15
CA VAL A 40 16.37 7.64 -2.98
C VAL A 40 16.96 7.91 -1.60
N ASN A 41 18.18 8.38 -1.54
CA ASN A 41 18.74 8.90 -0.30
C ASN A 41 18.16 10.31 -0.09
N TYR A 42 17.10 10.41 0.72
CA TYR A 42 16.41 11.67 0.98
C TYR A 42 17.36 12.63 1.74
N ASP A 43 18.01 12.11 2.75
CA ASP A 43 19.10 12.76 3.46
C ASP A 43 20.08 11.70 4.03
N LYS A 44 20.99 12.09 4.92
CA LYS A 44 22.00 11.19 5.50
C LYS A 44 21.41 10.10 6.41
N GLU A 45 20.17 10.28 6.91
CA GLU A 45 19.51 9.38 7.87
C GLU A 45 18.33 8.64 7.26
N LEU A 46 17.72 9.16 6.19
CA LEU A 46 16.52 8.60 5.57
C LEU A 46 16.77 8.13 4.14
N THR A 47 16.58 6.87 3.90
CA THR A 47 16.56 6.24 2.58
C THR A 47 15.15 5.75 2.24
N LEU A 48 14.61 6.20 1.09
CA LEU A 48 13.36 5.69 0.54
C LEU A 48 13.68 4.60 -0.49
N VAL A 49 12.94 3.49 -0.42
CA VAL A 49 13.04 2.37 -1.37
C VAL A 49 11.69 2.22 -2.04
N LEU A 50 11.57 2.84 -3.22
CA LEU A 50 10.31 2.97 -3.95
C LEU A 50 10.13 1.83 -4.95
N GLY A 51 8.91 1.32 -5.08
CA GLY A 51 8.58 0.19 -5.96
C GLY A 51 9.02 -1.17 -5.38
N GLY A 52 9.02 -2.20 -6.21
CA GLY A 52 9.28 -3.57 -5.75
C GLY A 52 8.16 -4.15 -4.85
N GLY A 53 6.91 -3.83 -5.16
CA GLY A 53 5.75 -3.93 -4.29
C GLY A 53 5.45 -2.58 -3.64
N GLY A 54 5.12 -2.56 -2.36
CA GLY A 54 4.90 -1.33 -1.60
C GLY A 54 6.17 -0.49 -1.43
N ASN A 55 6.01 0.83 -1.30
CA ASN A 55 7.10 1.73 -0.97
C ASN A 55 7.54 1.54 0.49
N SER A 56 8.83 1.66 0.75
CA SER A 56 9.42 1.46 2.08
C SER A 56 10.36 2.60 2.46
N GLY A 57 10.60 2.75 3.76
CA GLY A 57 11.59 3.68 4.30
C GLY A 57 12.57 3.01 5.25
N ILE A 58 13.82 3.45 5.24
CA ILE A 58 14.83 3.09 6.24
C ILE A 58 15.30 4.38 6.90
N LEU A 59 14.94 4.57 8.16
CA LEU A 59 15.38 5.70 8.98
C LEU A 59 16.43 5.25 9.99
N THR A 60 17.56 5.93 10.04
CA THR A 60 18.68 5.57 10.91
C THR A 60 18.94 6.64 11.97
N SER A 61 19.37 6.20 13.16
CA SER A 61 19.96 7.04 14.20
C SER A 61 21.19 6.36 14.79
N ASP A 62 21.80 6.95 15.82
CA ASP A 62 22.94 6.35 16.49
C ASP A 62 22.57 5.06 17.28
N SER A 63 21.33 4.90 17.68
CA SER A 63 20.88 3.81 18.57
C SER A 63 19.87 2.84 17.97
N LEU A 64 19.19 3.19 16.88
CA LEU A 64 18.08 2.41 16.32
C LEU A 64 17.97 2.63 14.81
N VAL A 65 17.53 1.60 14.09
CA VAL A 65 17.07 1.71 12.71
C VAL A 65 15.59 1.36 12.67
N ILE A 66 14.78 2.19 11.98
CA ILE A 66 13.37 1.89 11.69
C ILE A 66 13.25 1.52 10.22
N VAL A 67 12.57 0.41 9.94
CA VAL A 67 12.16 -0.01 8.59
C VAL A 67 10.65 0.09 8.51
N ILE A 68 10.14 0.90 7.58
CA ILE A 68 8.72 1.06 7.32
C ILE A 68 8.38 0.21 6.10
N ASP A 69 7.58 -0.82 6.29
CA ASP A 69 7.22 -1.89 5.34
C ASP A 69 8.42 -2.68 4.79
N THR A 70 8.23 -3.97 4.59
CA THR A 70 9.32 -4.91 4.32
C THR A 70 9.33 -5.50 2.93
N LYS A 71 8.36 -5.08 2.05
CA LYS A 71 8.24 -5.61 0.68
C LYS A 71 7.97 -7.11 0.63
N MET A 72 8.15 -7.72 -0.54
CA MET A 72 8.07 -9.17 -0.77
C MET A 72 9.18 -9.64 -1.73
N ASP A 73 9.39 -10.94 -1.80
CA ASP A 73 10.27 -11.63 -2.74
C ASP A 73 11.71 -11.06 -2.79
N GLU A 74 12.27 -10.87 -3.99
CA GLU A 74 13.63 -10.34 -4.21
C GLU A 74 13.79 -8.91 -3.68
N ALA A 75 12.71 -8.10 -3.75
CA ALA A 75 12.70 -6.73 -3.25
C ALA A 75 12.87 -6.68 -1.72
N ALA A 76 12.29 -7.64 -1.00
CA ALA A 76 12.48 -7.78 0.45
C ALA A 76 13.92 -8.12 0.82
N LEU A 77 14.57 -9.00 0.06
CA LEU A 77 15.99 -9.36 0.28
C LEU A 77 16.90 -8.13 0.10
N ASP A 78 16.67 -7.34 -0.94
CA ASP A 78 17.44 -6.13 -1.22
C ASP A 78 17.23 -5.07 -0.12
N LEU A 79 15.98 -4.82 0.27
CA LEU A 79 15.64 -3.91 1.36
C LEU A 79 16.27 -4.34 2.69
N HIS A 80 16.15 -5.63 3.04
CA HIS A 80 16.73 -6.20 4.26
C HIS A 80 18.25 -6.04 4.27
N SER A 81 18.93 -6.35 3.16
CA SER A 81 20.38 -6.20 3.05
C SER A 81 20.83 -4.75 3.28
N LYS A 82 20.10 -3.77 2.71
CA LYS A 82 20.35 -2.33 2.94
C LYS A 82 20.11 -1.96 4.41
N ALA A 83 19.00 -2.41 5.01
CA ALA A 83 18.68 -2.12 6.40
C ALA A 83 19.74 -2.67 7.36
N LYS A 84 20.19 -3.92 7.16
CA LYS A 84 21.25 -4.53 7.98
C LYS A 84 22.60 -3.83 7.82
N LEU A 85 22.94 -3.41 6.60
CA LEU A 85 24.18 -2.63 6.36
C LEU A 85 24.16 -1.29 7.12
N LEU A 86 23.03 -0.57 7.08
CA LEU A 86 22.86 0.72 7.78
C LEU A 86 22.75 0.54 9.30
N ALA A 87 22.19 -0.57 9.75
CA ALA A 87 22.07 -0.88 11.19
C ALA A 87 23.44 -1.23 11.82
N GLY A 88 24.28 -2.00 11.14
CA GLY A 88 25.44 -2.59 11.78
C GLY A 88 25.03 -3.47 12.95
N ASN A 89 25.38 -3.05 14.17
CA ASN A 89 24.99 -3.75 15.42
C ASN A 89 23.77 -3.12 16.14
N LYS A 90 23.17 -2.09 15.56
CA LYS A 90 21.99 -1.42 16.14
C LYS A 90 20.75 -2.32 15.97
N PRO A 91 19.80 -2.30 16.91
CA PRO A 91 18.52 -2.98 16.75
C PRO A 91 17.75 -2.39 15.57
N ILE A 92 16.88 -3.21 14.98
CA ILE A 92 15.93 -2.79 13.95
C ILE A 92 14.52 -2.88 14.51
N LEU A 93 13.72 -1.84 14.28
CA LEU A 93 12.28 -1.85 14.48
C LEU A 93 11.62 -1.83 13.11
N VAL A 94 10.86 -2.85 12.80
CA VAL A 94 9.98 -2.88 11.63
C VAL A 94 8.62 -2.29 12.01
N ILE A 95 8.05 -1.44 11.14
CA ILE A 95 6.69 -0.93 11.27
C ILE A 95 5.95 -1.28 10.00
N ASN A 96 4.92 -2.11 10.10
CA ASN A 96 4.06 -2.46 8.97
C ASN A 96 2.85 -1.54 8.90
N THR A 97 2.65 -0.90 7.76
CA THR A 97 1.50 -0.02 7.54
C THR A 97 0.19 -0.79 7.51
N HIS A 98 0.18 -1.98 6.90
CA HIS A 98 -0.96 -2.89 6.83
C HIS A 98 -0.52 -4.32 6.47
N ILE A 99 -1.46 -5.27 6.37
CA ILE A 99 -1.20 -6.71 6.30
C ILE A 99 -0.83 -7.25 4.90
N HIS A 100 -0.93 -6.50 3.82
CA HIS A 100 -0.76 -7.06 2.48
C HIS A 100 0.67 -7.55 2.21
N PRO A 101 0.84 -8.65 1.44
CA PRO A 101 2.14 -9.33 1.27
C PRO A 101 3.26 -8.44 0.74
N ASP A 102 2.95 -7.49 -0.12
CA ASP A 102 3.95 -6.56 -0.68
C ASP A 102 4.40 -5.46 0.29
N HIS A 103 3.83 -5.44 1.51
CA HIS A 103 4.26 -4.60 2.64
C HIS A 103 4.86 -5.41 3.78
N VAL A 104 4.47 -6.69 3.95
CA VAL A 104 4.87 -7.50 5.11
C VAL A 104 5.60 -8.79 4.77
N GLY A 105 5.64 -9.22 3.50
CA GLY A 105 6.22 -10.49 3.08
C GLY A 105 7.71 -10.67 3.41
N GLY A 106 8.43 -9.57 3.64
CA GLY A 106 9.81 -9.55 4.11
C GLY A 106 9.98 -9.67 5.62
N ASN A 107 8.90 -9.64 6.42
CA ASN A 107 8.99 -9.71 7.89
C ASN A 107 9.80 -10.91 8.39
N LYS A 108 9.70 -12.07 7.74
CA LYS A 108 10.46 -13.29 8.03
C LYS A 108 11.99 -13.11 8.01
N LEU A 109 12.48 -12.09 7.28
CA LEU A 109 13.91 -11.77 7.22
C LEU A 109 14.39 -11.02 8.46
N TYR A 110 13.46 -10.44 9.24
CA TYR A 110 13.71 -9.70 10.48
C TYR A 110 13.42 -10.54 11.73
N ALA A 111 13.56 -11.87 11.62
CA ALA A 111 13.38 -12.76 12.75
C ALA A 111 14.29 -12.35 13.93
N GLY A 112 13.72 -12.20 15.12
CA GLY A 112 14.41 -11.72 16.32
C GLY A 112 14.40 -10.21 16.53
N GLU A 113 13.97 -9.42 15.54
CA GLU A 113 13.76 -7.98 15.67
C GLU A 113 12.31 -7.68 16.16
N LYS A 114 12.06 -6.43 16.54
CA LYS A 114 10.69 -5.98 16.85
C LYS A 114 9.95 -5.65 15.55
N ILE A 115 8.72 -6.18 15.41
CA ILE A 115 7.83 -5.96 14.28
C ILE A 115 6.50 -5.47 14.82
N LEU A 116 6.18 -4.20 14.55
CA LEU A 116 4.99 -3.50 14.99
C LEU A 116 3.96 -3.45 13.87
N ALA A 117 2.71 -3.81 14.17
CA ALA A 117 1.58 -3.68 13.24
C ALA A 117 0.33 -3.14 13.95
N GLY A 118 -0.73 -2.83 13.20
CA GLY A 118 -1.99 -2.31 13.71
C GLY A 118 -2.72 -3.32 14.60
N GLY A 119 -3.20 -2.86 15.73
CA GLY A 119 -3.77 -3.68 16.81
C GLY A 119 -5.19 -4.19 16.57
N ASN A 120 -5.82 -3.89 15.41
CA ASN A 120 -7.14 -4.40 15.07
C ASN A 120 -7.08 -5.79 14.39
N TYR A 121 -5.89 -6.21 13.92
CA TYR A 121 -5.68 -7.56 13.41
C TYR A 121 -5.64 -8.58 14.55
N THR A 122 -6.14 -9.79 14.28
CA THR A 122 -5.88 -10.96 15.11
C THR A 122 -4.67 -11.72 14.55
N GLN A 123 -3.95 -12.44 15.43
CA GLN A 123 -2.87 -13.32 14.99
C GLN A 123 -3.35 -14.38 14.00
N GLU A 124 -4.55 -14.94 14.21
CA GLU A 124 -5.17 -15.92 13.32
C GLU A 124 -5.42 -15.32 11.92
N HIS A 125 -5.94 -14.09 11.84
CA HIS A 125 -6.13 -13.39 10.57
C HIS A 125 -4.80 -13.19 9.86
N TRP A 126 -3.77 -12.68 10.56
CA TRP A 126 -2.45 -12.46 9.98
C TRP A 126 -1.81 -13.76 9.44
N ILE A 127 -1.87 -14.84 10.24
CA ILE A 127 -1.34 -16.16 9.83
C ILE A 127 -2.03 -16.68 8.57
N LYS A 128 -3.33 -16.44 8.44
CA LYS A 128 -4.12 -16.85 7.27
C LYS A 128 -3.73 -16.08 6.01
N GLU A 129 -3.48 -14.76 6.13
CA GLU A 129 -3.19 -13.90 4.97
C GLU A 129 -1.72 -13.98 4.53
N ASP A 130 -0.76 -14.00 5.46
CA ASP A 130 0.67 -13.89 5.14
C ASP A 130 1.57 -14.94 5.83
N GLY A 131 0.99 -15.86 6.58
CA GLY A 131 1.70 -16.95 7.24
C GLY A 131 2.31 -16.61 8.61
N LYS A 132 2.67 -17.65 9.35
CA LYS A 132 3.18 -17.52 10.71
C LYS A 132 4.56 -16.85 10.78
N GLU A 133 5.36 -16.99 9.72
CA GLU A 133 6.74 -16.49 9.69
C GLU A 133 6.83 -14.97 9.58
N SER A 134 5.76 -14.32 9.09
CA SER A 134 5.65 -12.87 8.96
C SER A 134 4.91 -12.20 10.12
N LEU A 135 4.48 -12.98 11.13
CA LEU A 135 3.67 -12.49 12.23
C LEU A 135 4.39 -11.39 13.04
N PRO A 136 3.77 -10.22 13.23
CA PRO A 136 4.26 -9.21 14.16
C PRO A 136 4.33 -9.71 15.60
N ASN A 137 5.24 -9.13 16.37
CA ASN A 137 5.38 -9.44 17.80
C ASN A 137 4.97 -8.26 18.70
N GLU A 138 4.63 -7.10 18.12
CA GLU A 138 4.11 -5.92 18.80
C GLU A 138 2.84 -5.41 18.06
N TRP A 139 1.83 -4.97 18.84
CA TRP A 139 0.55 -4.53 18.30
C TRP A 139 0.19 -3.15 18.80
N LEU A 140 0.08 -2.18 17.87
CA LEU A 140 -0.26 -0.79 18.18
C LEU A 140 -1.77 -0.62 18.28
N LYS A 141 -2.27 -0.24 19.47
CA LYS A 141 -3.69 0.06 19.65
C LYS A 141 -4.08 1.46 19.17
N ASP A 142 -3.26 2.44 19.49
CA ASP A 142 -3.56 3.85 19.27
C ASP A 142 -2.43 4.59 18.55
N ARG A 143 -1.53 5.15 19.32
CA ARG A 143 -0.42 5.99 18.91
C ARG A 143 0.84 5.63 19.68
N MET A 144 1.98 5.76 19.03
CA MET A 144 3.30 5.64 19.62
C MET A 144 4.21 6.73 19.05
N ASP A 145 4.95 7.43 19.89
CA ASP A 145 6.00 8.37 19.49
C ASP A 145 7.36 7.79 19.84
N ILE A 146 8.25 7.67 18.84
CA ILE A 146 9.58 7.08 18.97
C ILE A 146 10.62 8.16 18.69
N ARG A 147 11.53 8.40 19.65
CA ARG A 147 12.65 9.32 19.43
C ARG A 147 13.79 8.68 18.65
N MET A 148 14.21 9.36 17.60
CA MET A 148 15.31 8.99 16.71
C MET A 148 16.29 10.18 16.59
N GLY A 149 17.10 10.41 17.65
CA GLY A 149 17.93 11.61 17.74
C GLY A 149 17.06 12.87 17.88
N ASP A 150 17.13 13.78 16.90
CA ASP A 150 16.32 15.01 16.83
C ASP A 150 14.99 14.83 16.03
N GLU A 151 14.78 13.66 15.44
CA GLU A 151 13.52 13.26 14.81
C GLU A 151 12.57 12.61 15.83
N THR A 152 11.28 12.84 15.68
CA THR A 152 10.23 12.07 16.36
C THR A 152 9.39 11.36 15.30
N VAL A 153 9.37 10.04 15.39
CA VAL A 153 8.55 9.18 14.54
C VAL A 153 7.24 8.91 15.25
N THR A 154 6.15 9.48 14.74
CA THR A 154 4.79 9.19 15.22
C THR A 154 4.20 8.04 14.41
N VAL A 155 3.80 6.98 15.08
CA VAL A 155 3.09 5.84 14.51
C VAL A 155 1.65 5.91 14.99
N LEU A 156 0.69 5.98 14.06
CA LEU A 156 -0.73 6.17 14.37
C LEU A 156 -1.58 5.07 13.71
N ASN A 157 -2.32 4.31 14.53
CA ASN A 157 -3.33 3.37 14.05
C ASN A 157 -4.63 4.13 13.73
N LEU A 158 -5.13 4.00 12.52
CA LEU A 158 -6.32 4.73 12.07
C LEU A 158 -7.62 4.27 12.73
N LYS A 159 -7.68 3.06 13.30
CA LYS A 159 -8.83 2.49 14.04
C LYS A 159 -10.15 2.39 13.26
N ARG A 160 -10.21 2.88 12.06
CA ARG A 160 -11.34 2.78 11.14
C ARG A 160 -10.85 2.12 9.86
N ASN A 161 -11.66 1.22 9.32
CA ASN A 161 -11.35 0.60 8.03
C ASN A 161 -11.21 1.68 6.96
N ALA A 162 -10.09 1.66 6.24
CA ALA A 162 -9.86 2.45 5.03
C ALA A 162 -9.42 1.51 3.92
N HIS A 163 -8.11 1.21 3.82
CA HIS A 163 -7.60 0.19 2.91
C HIS A 163 -7.81 -1.23 3.48
N THR A 164 -7.53 -1.38 4.78
CA THR A 164 -7.75 -2.63 5.53
C THR A 164 -8.51 -2.33 6.83
N GLU A 165 -8.58 -3.31 7.71
CA GLU A 165 -9.21 -3.17 9.03
C GLU A 165 -8.29 -2.56 10.09
N SER A 166 -7.01 -2.40 9.81
CA SER A 166 -6.03 -1.81 10.74
C SER A 166 -4.86 -1.20 9.99
N ASP A 167 -5.09 -0.05 9.40
CA ASP A 167 -4.08 0.71 8.69
C ASP A 167 -3.30 1.58 9.68
N ILE A 168 -1.97 1.59 9.55
CA ILE A 168 -1.07 2.49 10.27
C ILE A 168 -0.53 3.53 9.29
N VAL A 169 -0.41 4.77 9.76
CA VAL A 169 0.42 5.80 9.11
C VAL A 169 1.61 6.13 10.00
N VAL A 170 2.74 6.47 9.37
CA VAL A 170 3.98 6.84 10.07
C VAL A 170 4.37 8.25 9.67
N TYR A 171 4.48 9.14 10.65
CA TYR A 171 4.81 10.54 10.42
C TYR A 171 6.16 10.91 11.04
N LEU A 172 7.06 11.45 10.23
CA LEU A 172 8.35 11.98 10.63
C LEU A 172 8.20 13.47 10.89
N GLN A 173 8.14 13.87 12.18
CA GLN A 173 7.73 15.22 12.59
C GLN A 173 8.67 16.32 12.07
N LYS A 174 9.98 16.14 12.23
CA LYS A 174 10.98 17.12 11.77
C LYS A 174 10.98 17.26 10.25
N ARG A 175 10.81 16.15 9.54
CA ARG A 175 10.78 16.10 8.07
C ARG A 175 9.41 16.43 7.50
N LYS A 176 8.39 16.58 8.34
CA LYS A 176 6.99 16.77 7.93
C LYS A 176 6.57 15.77 6.85
N MET A 177 7.03 14.52 6.99
CA MET A 177 6.88 13.47 6.00
C MET A 177 5.95 12.38 6.51
N LEU A 178 4.93 12.05 5.71
CA LEU A 178 3.96 11.01 5.99
C LEU A 178 4.20 9.79 5.10
N PHE A 179 4.37 8.61 5.72
CA PHE A 179 4.24 7.31 5.07
C PHE A 179 2.79 6.86 5.24
N GLY A 180 2.04 6.80 4.14
CA GLY A 180 0.60 6.57 4.17
C GLY A 180 0.19 5.10 4.06
N GLY A 181 1.12 4.18 3.72
CA GLY A 181 0.72 2.86 3.25
C GLY A 181 -0.28 2.97 2.11
N ASP A 182 -1.11 1.96 1.89
CA ASP A 182 -2.08 1.93 0.80
C ASP A 182 -3.36 2.74 1.06
N VAL A 183 -3.43 3.41 2.21
CA VAL A 183 -4.41 4.48 2.43
C VAL A 183 -4.13 5.68 1.51
N ILE A 184 -2.88 5.86 1.07
CA ILE A 184 -2.49 6.94 0.16
C ILE A 184 -1.71 6.36 -1.00
N LEU A 185 -2.23 6.50 -2.22
CA LEU A 185 -1.58 6.09 -3.46
C LEU A 185 -1.34 7.32 -4.35
N ASN A 186 -0.31 7.26 -5.19
CA ASN A 186 0.00 8.35 -6.12
C ASN A 186 -0.07 7.88 -7.57
N LYS A 187 -0.96 8.51 -8.37
CA LYS A 187 -1.23 8.20 -9.79
C LYS A 187 -1.59 6.72 -10.03
N GLN A 188 -2.25 6.13 -9.05
CA GLN A 188 -2.71 4.75 -9.07
C GLN A 188 -4.14 4.65 -8.52
N ASN A 189 -4.97 3.82 -9.15
CA ASN A 189 -6.33 3.57 -8.68
C ASN A 189 -6.33 2.69 -7.44
N ALA A 190 -7.27 2.94 -6.52
CA ALA A 190 -7.41 2.15 -5.31
C ALA A 190 -7.86 0.71 -5.60
N ILE A 191 -7.40 -0.22 -4.78
CA ILE A 191 -7.96 -1.57 -4.65
C ILE A 191 -8.80 -1.58 -3.38
N ILE A 192 -10.13 -1.73 -3.53
CA ILE A 192 -11.05 -1.81 -2.40
C ILE A 192 -11.60 -3.22 -2.37
N MET A 193 -11.02 -4.05 -1.52
CA MET A 193 -11.38 -5.46 -1.34
C MET A 193 -11.47 -5.81 0.15
N GLY A 194 -12.02 -6.99 0.45
CA GLY A 194 -12.10 -7.48 1.82
C GLY A 194 -12.89 -6.54 2.72
N LYS A 195 -12.21 -5.93 3.67
CA LYS A 195 -12.74 -4.97 4.64
C LYS A 195 -12.44 -3.50 4.29
N GLY A 196 -11.90 -3.22 3.10
CA GLY A 196 -11.69 -1.86 2.64
C GLY A 196 -13.00 -1.07 2.57
N ASP A 197 -12.99 0.16 3.07
CA ASP A 197 -14.15 1.06 3.16
C ASP A 197 -13.86 2.39 2.43
N PRO A 198 -14.55 2.69 1.31
CA PRO A 198 -14.30 3.93 0.57
C PRO A 198 -14.63 5.19 1.36
N GLU A 199 -15.59 5.16 2.28
CA GLU A 199 -15.85 6.27 3.21
C GLU A 199 -14.77 6.38 4.29
N GLY A 200 -14.16 5.26 4.66
CA GLY A 200 -13.01 5.23 5.55
C GLY A 200 -11.78 5.91 4.96
N TYR A 201 -11.54 5.78 3.65
CA TYR A 201 -10.50 6.53 2.95
C TYR A 201 -10.70 8.04 3.07
N LEU A 202 -11.92 8.54 2.77
CA LEU A 202 -12.25 9.98 2.90
C LEU A 202 -12.05 10.48 4.33
N TRP A 203 -12.45 9.67 5.32
CA TRP A 203 -12.23 9.97 6.72
C TRP A 203 -10.72 10.00 7.05
N ALA A 204 -9.94 9.05 6.54
CA ALA A 204 -8.50 8.97 6.80
C ALA A 204 -7.75 10.19 6.25
N PHE A 205 -8.09 10.65 5.03
CA PHE A 205 -7.48 11.87 4.45
C PHE A 205 -7.75 13.11 5.30
N ASP A 206 -9.00 13.31 5.73
CA ASP A 206 -9.39 14.41 6.60
C ASP A 206 -8.66 14.34 7.95
N MET A 207 -8.57 13.14 8.53
CA MET A 207 -7.93 12.91 9.81
C MET A 207 -6.42 13.19 9.75
N VAL A 208 -5.67 12.59 8.79
CA VAL A 208 -4.21 12.78 8.72
C VAL A 208 -3.83 14.22 8.38
N THR A 209 -4.62 14.93 7.57
CA THR A 209 -4.37 16.34 7.22
C THR A 209 -4.68 17.32 8.33
N LYS A 210 -5.54 16.95 9.29
CA LYS A 210 -5.81 17.73 10.52
C LYS A 210 -4.80 17.45 11.62
N GLU A 211 -4.36 16.18 11.73
CA GLU A 211 -3.43 15.73 12.77
C GLU A 211 -1.99 16.19 12.51
N PHE A 212 -1.56 16.22 11.24
CA PHE A 212 -0.16 16.41 10.87
C PHE A 212 0.05 17.60 9.92
N ASP A 213 1.15 18.36 10.16
CA ASP A 213 1.65 19.38 9.25
C ASP A 213 2.50 18.71 8.14
N ILE A 214 1.84 18.23 7.07
CA ILE A 214 2.43 17.40 6.03
C ILE A 214 2.96 18.27 4.88
N GLU A 215 4.26 18.11 4.56
CA GLU A 215 4.91 18.68 3.37
C GLU A 215 5.30 17.60 2.35
N HIS A 216 5.66 16.40 2.83
CA HIS A 216 6.13 15.28 2.01
C HIS A 216 5.30 14.03 2.25
N VAL A 217 5.08 13.23 1.19
CA VAL A 217 4.26 12.01 1.25
C VAL A 217 4.97 10.86 0.55
N VAL A 218 5.19 9.78 1.27
CA VAL A 218 5.56 8.47 0.73
C VAL A 218 4.28 7.64 0.67
N PRO A 219 3.65 7.51 -0.51
CA PRO A 219 2.45 6.67 -0.66
C PRO A 219 2.81 5.20 -0.57
N GLY A 220 1.83 4.33 -0.35
CA GLY A 220 2.05 2.88 -0.41
C GLY A 220 2.55 2.45 -1.79
N HIS A 221 1.98 3.01 -2.84
CA HIS A 221 2.41 2.80 -4.23
C HIS A 221 2.43 4.10 -5.02
N GLY A 222 3.30 4.13 -6.04
CA GLY A 222 3.49 5.29 -6.90
C GLY A 222 4.65 6.18 -6.46
N PRO A 223 4.89 7.29 -7.16
CA PRO A 223 6.03 8.17 -6.86
C PRO A 223 5.88 8.89 -5.52
N PHE A 224 6.99 9.10 -4.84
CA PHE A 224 7.12 10.06 -3.74
C PHE A 224 6.77 11.47 -4.22
N GLY A 225 6.14 12.28 -3.35
CA GLY A 225 5.71 13.64 -3.69
C GLY A 225 5.48 14.53 -2.47
N GLY A 226 4.85 15.66 -2.70
CA GLY A 226 4.43 16.60 -1.68
C GLY A 226 2.99 16.34 -1.20
N LYS A 227 2.40 17.33 -0.53
CA LYS A 227 1.03 17.25 -0.01
C LYS A 227 -0.03 17.01 -1.10
N GLU A 228 0.26 17.38 -2.34
CA GLU A 228 -0.62 17.15 -3.50
C GLU A 228 -0.96 15.67 -3.71
N VAL A 229 -0.10 14.75 -3.27
CA VAL A 229 -0.37 13.30 -3.34
C VAL A 229 -1.66 12.95 -2.57
N ILE A 230 -1.84 13.53 -1.38
CA ILE A 230 -3.06 13.32 -0.58
C ILE A 230 -4.24 14.03 -1.22
N THR A 231 -4.08 15.30 -1.63
CA THR A 231 -5.20 16.08 -2.16
C THR A 231 -5.70 15.54 -3.50
N ASP A 232 -4.81 15.03 -4.37
CA ASP A 232 -5.18 14.39 -5.63
C ASP A 232 -5.95 13.08 -5.38
N PHE A 233 -5.50 12.28 -4.38
CA PHE A 233 -6.12 11.01 -4.07
C PHE A 233 -7.46 11.18 -3.33
N ASP A 234 -7.58 12.17 -2.44
CA ASP A 234 -8.84 12.58 -1.82
C ASP A 234 -9.85 13.05 -2.88
N GLN A 235 -9.40 13.88 -3.84
CA GLN A 235 -10.26 14.31 -4.93
C GLN A 235 -10.72 13.14 -5.81
N TYR A 236 -9.85 12.15 -6.04
CA TYR A 236 -10.24 10.92 -6.73
C TYR A 236 -11.39 10.19 -6.03
N PHE A 237 -11.32 10.02 -4.71
CA PHE A 237 -12.40 9.38 -3.95
C PHE A 237 -13.69 10.21 -3.97
N LYS A 238 -13.61 11.53 -3.85
CA LYS A 238 -14.77 12.45 -3.97
C LYS A 238 -15.41 12.36 -5.35
N ASP A 239 -14.62 12.35 -6.41
CA ASP A 239 -15.09 12.20 -7.79
C ASP A 239 -15.78 10.82 -8.00
N MET A 240 -15.23 9.75 -7.45
CA MET A 240 -15.83 8.41 -7.55
C MET A 240 -17.12 8.29 -6.74
N LYS A 241 -17.21 8.95 -5.60
CA LYS A 241 -18.45 9.07 -4.81
C LYS A 241 -19.52 9.83 -5.58
N LEU A 242 -19.17 10.97 -6.18
CA LEU A 242 -20.07 11.75 -7.02
C LEU A 242 -20.54 10.94 -8.24
N ALA A 243 -19.63 10.26 -8.94
CA ALA A 243 -19.97 9.38 -10.07
C ALA A 243 -20.88 8.19 -9.66
N ALA A 244 -20.83 7.78 -8.38
CA ALA A 244 -21.73 6.78 -7.85
C ALA A 244 -23.15 7.32 -7.62
N GLN A 245 -23.28 8.59 -7.26
CA GLN A 245 -24.54 9.28 -6.98
C GLN A 245 -25.20 9.86 -8.23
N ASP A 246 -24.41 10.40 -9.17
CA ASP A 246 -24.90 11.07 -10.38
C ASP A 246 -24.38 10.39 -11.65
N ASN A 247 -25.27 9.67 -12.33
CA ASN A 247 -24.93 8.99 -13.58
C ASN A 247 -24.59 9.97 -14.73
N SER A 248 -25.06 11.21 -14.70
CA SER A 248 -24.80 12.19 -15.76
C SER A 248 -23.32 12.62 -15.81
N GLN A 249 -22.62 12.61 -14.68
CA GLN A 249 -21.22 12.99 -14.56
C GLN A 249 -20.25 11.81 -14.62
N LYS A 250 -20.77 10.59 -14.55
CA LYS A 250 -20.01 9.35 -14.39
C LYS A 250 -18.86 9.19 -15.40
N ASP A 251 -19.14 9.32 -16.70
CA ASP A 251 -18.14 9.02 -17.72
C ASP A 251 -17.04 10.09 -17.77
N ALA A 252 -17.38 11.35 -17.52
CA ALA A 252 -16.42 12.44 -17.42
C ALA A 252 -15.48 12.25 -16.22
N LEU A 253 -16.03 11.95 -15.04
CA LEU A 253 -15.26 11.73 -13.81
C LEU A 253 -14.36 10.50 -13.91
N ILE A 254 -14.84 9.39 -14.46
CA ILE A 254 -14.03 8.19 -14.70
C ILE A 254 -12.88 8.48 -15.67
N SER A 255 -13.15 9.23 -16.76
CA SER A 255 -12.16 9.54 -17.77
C SER A 255 -11.01 10.42 -17.26
N LYS A 256 -11.26 11.24 -16.23
CA LYS A 256 -10.25 12.08 -15.57
C LYS A 256 -9.04 11.27 -15.07
N TYR A 257 -9.26 10.03 -14.69
CA TYR A 257 -8.24 9.14 -14.10
C TYR A 257 -7.79 8.01 -15.04
N LYS A 258 -8.03 8.14 -16.36
CA LYS A 258 -7.69 7.11 -17.37
C LYS A 258 -6.20 6.78 -17.43
N ASP A 259 -5.33 7.75 -17.11
CA ASP A 259 -3.88 7.62 -17.17
C ASP A 259 -3.26 7.13 -15.85
N TRP A 260 -4.08 6.94 -14.81
CA TRP A 260 -3.63 6.36 -13.55
C TRP A 260 -3.44 4.85 -13.72
N ALA A 261 -2.43 4.30 -13.05
CA ALA A 261 -2.18 2.85 -13.05
C ALA A 261 -3.46 2.10 -12.64
N SER A 262 -3.86 1.12 -13.45
CA SER A 262 -5.09 0.37 -13.24
C SER A 262 -4.96 -1.07 -13.67
N ILE A 263 -5.75 -1.94 -13.03
CA ILE A 263 -6.00 -3.31 -13.48
C ILE A 263 -7.51 -3.43 -13.70
N PRO A 264 -7.95 -3.77 -14.92
CA PRO A 264 -9.37 -3.89 -15.21
C PRO A 264 -10.09 -4.76 -14.19
N LEU A 265 -11.33 -4.40 -13.86
CA LEU A 265 -12.26 -5.07 -12.94
C LEU A 265 -12.09 -4.71 -11.47
N PHE A 266 -10.89 -4.66 -10.89
CA PHE A 266 -10.71 -4.49 -9.44
C PHE A 266 -9.86 -3.27 -9.03
N MET A 267 -8.92 -2.81 -9.86
CA MET A 267 -8.15 -1.59 -9.62
C MET A 267 -8.45 -0.57 -10.73
N SER A 268 -9.56 0.13 -10.60
CA SER A 268 -10.02 1.08 -11.62
C SER A 268 -11.03 2.08 -11.03
N PRO A 269 -11.23 3.26 -11.67
CA PRO A 269 -12.25 4.21 -11.23
C PRO A 269 -13.64 3.59 -11.13
N LYS A 270 -13.99 2.68 -12.06
CA LYS A 270 -15.26 1.95 -12.04
C LYS A 270 -15.39 1.03 -10.83
N ALA A 271 -14.29 0.41 -10.38
CA ALA A 271 -14.31 -0.45 -9.21
C ALA A 271 -14.55 0.38 -7.93
N THR A 272 -13.83 1.50 -7.77
CA THR A 272 -14.01 2.41 -6.62
C THR A 272 -15.43 3.02 -6.60
N MET A 273 -15.93 3.48 -7.74
CA MET A 273 -17.32 3.94 -7.85
C MET A 273 -18.34 2.87 -7.44
N LYS A 274 -18.12 1.60 -7.84
CA LYS A 274 -19.00 0.49 -7.45
C LYS A 274 -18.95 0.21 -5.95
N ALA A 275 -17.78 0.38 -5.32
CA ALA A 275 -17.67 0.23 -3.86
C ALA A 275 -18.56 1.27 -3.15
N PHE A 276 -18.52 2.55 -3.53
CA PHE A 276 -19.44 3.56 -3.00
C PHE A 276 -20.92 3.21 -3.25
N LYS A 277 -21.29 2.70 -4.43
CA LYS A 277 -22.68 2.27 -4.71
C LYS A 277 -23.15 1.13 -3.81
N LYS A 278 -22.24 0.30 -3.32
CA LYS A 278 -22.58 -0.79 -2.40
C LYS A 278 -22.89 -0.27 -1.01
N GLU A 279 -22.13 0.75 -0.54
CA GLU A 279 -22.35 1.38 0.77
C GLU A 279 -23.63 2.22 0.84
N MET A 280 -24.16 2.69 -0.31
CA MET A 280 -25.41 3.47 -0.38
C MET A 280 -26.70 2.61 -0.43
N LYS A 281 -26.58 1.30 -0.44
CA LYS A 281 -27.71 0.34 -0.42
C LYS A 281 -27.98 -0.18 0.97
#